data_5fc191a2c1fefb4dd2c55d264424f03c
#
_entry.id   5fc191a2c1fefb4dd2c55d264424f03c
#
_cell.length_a   1.000
_cell.length_b   1.000
_cell.length_c   1.000
_cell.angle_alpha   90.00
_cell.angle_beta   90.00
_cell.angle_gamma   90.00
#
_symmetry.space_group_name_H-M   'P 1'
#
loop_
_entity.id
_entity.type
_entity.pdbx_description
1 polymer ?
#
loop_
_entity_poly.entity_id
_entity_poly.type
_entity_poly.pdbx_seq_one_letter_code
_entity_poly.pdbx_strand_id
1 'polypeptide(L)'
;MSSMLAHLEVKDGVCQFRPCGQCSLVEAVDMIGSAIAHCRRERLAKLLVNATGLVGVPIPSLVDRFLMAEDWAQEAKSMVDVALVVHPEYIHPEKFGVVVAARFGLTLEVDASELNALEWLSGIA
;
A
#
# COMPACT_ATOMS: atom_id res chain seq x y z
N MET A 1 20.67 -0.94 7.67
CA MET A 1 19.74 -1.48 6.68
C MET A 1 18.47 -1.97 7.33
N SER A 2 17.36 -1.65 6.77
CA SER A 2 16.08 -2.01 7.35
C SER A 2 15.62 -3.39 6.88
N SER A 3 15.29 -4.28 7.84
CA SER A 3 14.72 -5.59 7.50
C SER A 3 13.30 -5.48 6.94
N MET A 4 12.61 -4.36 7.12
CA MET A 4 11.25 -4.23 6.60
C MET A 4 11.20 -4.10 5.07
N LEU A 5 12.35 -3.86 4.43
CA LEU A 5 12.44 -3.86 2.96
C LEU A 5 12.92 -5.20 2.39
N ALA A 6 13.00 -6.24 3.23
CA ALA A 6 13.53 -7.54 2.81
C ALA A 6 12.71 -8.23 1.73
N HIS A 7 11.41 -7.92 1.63
CA HIS A 7 10.50 -8.56 0.66
C HIS A 7 10.14 -7.63 -0.50
N LEU A 8 11.04 -6.70 -0.80
CA LEU A 8 10.81 -5.69 -1.81
C LEU A 8 11.71 -5.96 -3.02
N GLU A 9 11.10 -5.96 -4.20
CA GLU A 9 11.83 -6.12 -5.46
C GLU A 9 11.26 -5.16 -6.50
N VAL A 10 12.05 -4.89 -7.56
CA VAL A 10 11.59 -4.04 -8.67
C VAL A 10 11.55 -4.90 -9.91
N LYS A 11 10.39 -4.90 -10.58
CA LYS A 11 10.21 -5.65 -11.81
C LYS A 11 9.37 -4.82 -12.77
N ASP A 12 9.89 -4.64 -14.00
CA ASP A 12 9.21 -3.88 -15.05
C ASP A 12 8.80 -2.47 -14.61
N GLY A 13 9.66 -1.83 -13.81
CA GLY A 13 9.42 -0.47 -13.35
C GLY A 13 8.44 -0.36 -12.19
N VAL A 14 7.93 -1.48 -11.69
CA VAL A 14 7.01 -1.51 -10.55
C VAL A 14 7.75 -2.07 -9.34
N CYS A 15 7.72 -1.33 -8.24
CA CYS A 15 8.23 -1.82 -6.98
C CYS A 15 7.19 -2.75 -6.39
N GLN A 16 7.58 -3.95 -5.98
CA GLN A 16 6.67 -4.96 -5.46
C GLN A 16 7.13 -5.35 -4.07
N PHE A 17 6.26 -5.14 -3.10
CA PHE A 17 6.53 -5.40 -1.68
C PHE A 17 5.53 -6.44 -1.18
N ARG A 18 6.06 -7.59 -0.73
CA ARG A 18 5.23 -8.70 -0.25
C ARG A 18 5.65 -9.09 1.17
N PRO A 19 5.31 -8.25 2.16
CA PRO A 19 5.66 -8.56 3.55
C PRO A 19 4.87 -9.76 4.05
N CYS A 20 5.44 -10.49 5.01
CA CYS A 20 4.76 -11.64 5.60
C CYS A 20 5.10 -11.75 7.08
N GLY A 21 4.27 -12.50 7.80
CA GLY A 21 4.48 -12.79 9.22
C GLY A 21 3.49 -12.08 10.13
N GLN A 22 3.65 -12.34 11.41
CA GLN A 22 2.80 -11.77 12.46
C GLN A 22 3.11 -10.29 12.64
N CYS A 23 2.08 -9.44 12.62
CA CYS A 23 2.28 -8.03 12.91
C CYS A 23 0.99 -7.35 13.36
N SER A 24 1.14 -6.21 14.03
CA SER A 24 0.03 -5.36 14.45
C SER A 24 -0.37 -4.42 13.31
N LEU A 25 -1.48 -3.71 13.49
CA LEU A 25 -1.90 -2.70 12.53
C LEU A 25 -0.86 -1.58 12.41
N VAL A 26 -0.33 -1.11 13.54
CA VAL A 26 0.68 -0.04 13.52
C VAL A 26 1.93 -0.49 12.76
N GLU A 27 2.37 -1.71 13.00
CA GLU A 27 3.53 -2.26 12.30
C GLU A 27 3.28 -2.38 10.80
N ALA A 28 2.08 -2.83 10.41
CA ALA A 28 1.72 -2.94 9.00
C ALA A 28 1.70 -1.57 8.32
N VAL A 29 1.10 -0.58 8.96
CA VAL A 29 1.03 0.78 8.43
C VAL A 29 2.42 1.38 8.27
N ASP A 30 3.28 1.21 9.27
CA ASP A 30 4.66 1.73 9.23
C ASP A 30 5.49 1.06 8.14
N MET A 31 5.35 -0.24 8.00
CA MET A 31 6.04 -1.04 6.99
C MET A 31 5.70 -0.56 5.58
N ILE A 32 4.41 -0.39 5.32
CA ILE A 32 3.92 0.06 4.03
C ILE A 32 4.34 1.51 3.78
N GLY A 33 4.24 2.37 4.79
CA GLY A 33 4.70 3.75 4.69
C GLY A 33 6.19 3.83 4.34
N SER A 34 7.00 2.96 4.93
CA SER A 34 8.43 2.90 4.63
C SER A 34 8.70 2.47 3.18
N ALA A 35 7.90 1.53 2.67
CA ALA A 35 8.02 1.10 1.27
C ALA A 35 7.65 2.24 0.33
N ILE A 36 6.61 3.01 0.66
CA ILE A 36 6.21 4.18 -0.13
C ILE A 36 7.32 5.22 -0.14
N ALA A 37 7.89 5.52 1.02
CA ALA A 37 8.98 6.49 1.14
C ALA A 37 10.22 6.03 0.35
N HIS A 38 10.51 4.73 0.40
CA HIS A 38 11.61 4.16 -0.38
C HIS A 38 11.39 4.38 -1.88
N CYS A 39 10.19 4.08 -2.38
CA CYS A 39 9.86 4.28 -3.79
C CYS A 39 10.00 5.74 -4.19
N ARG A 40 9.52 6.64 -3.35
CA ARG A 40 9.65 8.08 -3.62
C ARG A 40 11.12 8.50 -3.74
N ARG A 41 11.96 8.04 -2.81
CA ARG A 41 13.38 8.39 -2.82
C ARG A 41 14.11 7.80 -4.02
N GLU A 42 13.72 6.59 -4.43
CA GLU A 42 14.34 5.90 -5.57
C GLU A 42 13.69 6.27 -6.91
N ARG A 43 12.74 7.20 -6.90
CA ARG A 43 12.02 7.67 -8.08
C ARG A 43 11.27 6.55 -8.80
N LEU A 44 10.70 5.64 -8.03
CA LEU A 44 9.85 4.56 -8.52
C LEU A 44 8.40 5.02 -8.34
N ALA A 45 7.72 5.29 -9.44
CA ALA A 45 6.40 5.92 -9.40
C ALA A 45 5.26 4.95 -9.09
N LYS A 46 5.51 3.64 -9.10
CA LYS A 46 4.47 2.63 -8.94
C LYS A 46 4.89 1.60 -7.91
N LEU A 47 4.02 1.36 -6.92
CA LEU A 47 4.26 0.40 -5.85
C LEU A 47 3.07 -0.55 -5.73
N LEU A 48 3.35 -1.84 -5.82
CA LEU A 48 2.41 -2.88 -5.43
C LEU A 48 2.76 -3.34 -4.02
N VAL A 49 1.78 -3.35 -3.12
CA VAL A 49 1.94 -3.94 -1.79
C VAL A 49 0.98 -5.11 -1.69
N ASN A 50 1.49 -6.32 -1.57
CA ASN A 50 0.66 -7.48 -1.31
C ASN A 50 0.79 -7.84 0.17
N ALA A 51 -0.23 -7.46 0.95
CA ALA A 51 -0.24 -7.62 2.39
C ALA A 51 -0.95 -8.91 2.83
N THR A 52 -1.30 -9.81 1.88
CA THR A 52 -2.02 -11.04 2.23
C THR A 52 -1.18 -12.01 3.06
N GLY A 53 0.13 -11.84 3.08
CA GLY A 53 1.01 -12.67 3.90
C GLY A 53 1.13 -12.21 5.36
N LEU A 54 0.56 -11.05 5.69
CA LEU A 54 0.58 -10.56 7.07
C LEU A 54 -0.50 -11.28 7.89
N VAL A 55 -0.18 -11.60 9.14
CA VAL A 55 -1.05 -12.36 10.03
C VAL A 55 -1.28 -11.57 11.31
N GLY A 56 -2.53 -11.59 11.81
CA GLY A 56 -2.86 -10.97 13.08
C GLY A 56 -3.23 -9.50 13.02
N VAL A 57 -3.28 -8.92 11.82
CA VAL A 57 -3.69 -7.51 11.66
C VAL A 57 -5.21 -7.43 11.76
N PRO A 58 -5.76 -6.64 12.70
CA PRO A 58 -7.22 -6.49 12.79
C PRO A 58 -7.75 -5.69 11.61
N ILE A 59 -9.04 -5.85 11.32
CA ILE A 59 -9.69 -5.07 10.26
C ILE A 59 -9.74 -3.61 10.73
N PRO A 60 -9.19 -2.66 9.96
CA PRO A 60 -9.15 -1.26 10.37
C PRO A 60 -10.54 -0.64 10.49
N SER A 61 -10.72 0.22 11.48
CA SER A 61 -11.92 1.04 11.59
C SER A 61 -11.89 2.15 10.53
N LEU A 62 -12.98 2.91 10.43
CA LEU A 62 -13.00 4.07 9.53
C LEU A 62 -11.95 5.10 9.92
N VAL A 63 -11.79 5.34 11.23
CA VAL A 63 -10.77 6.28 11.72
C VAL A 63 -9.38 5.78 11.37
N ASP A 64 -9.13 4.48 11.56
CA ASP A 64 -7.84 3.88 11.18
C ASP A 64 -7.56 4.10 9.70
N ARG A 65 -8.56 3.87 8.85
CA ARG A 65 -8.41 4.00 7.39
C ARG A 65 -8.11 5.45 7.00
N PHE A 66 -8.75 6.40 7.67
CA PHE A 66 -8.49 7.83 7.45
C PHE A 66 -7.03 8.16 7.78
N LEU A 67 -6.58 7.73 8.97
CA LEU A 67 -5.21 8.02 9.42
C LEU A 67 -4.16 7.32 8.56
N MET A 68 -4.43 6.09 8.12
CA MET A 68 -3.55 5.37 7.21
C MET A 68 -3.41 6.12 5.89
N ALA A 69 -4.53 6.56 5.32
CA ALA A 69 -4.52 7.26 4.04
C ALA A 69 -3.75 8.58 4.13
N GLU A 70 -3.94 9.31 5.21
CA GLU A 70 -3.23 10.57 5.44
C GLU A 70 -1.72 10.33 5.57
N ASP A 71 -1.36 9.33 6.38
CA ASP A 71 0.04 9.00 6.64
C ASP A 71 0.76 8.59 5.36
N TRP A 72 0.13 7.69 4.59
CA TRP A 72 0.73 7.20 3.34
C TRP A 72 0.80 8.29 2.28
N ALA A 73 -0.19 9.19 2.25
CA ALA A 73 -0.15 10.32 1.32
C ALA A 73 1.03 11.25 1.62
N GLN A 74 1.34 11.45 2.91
CA GLN A 74 2.49 12.25 3.31
C GLN A 74 3.80 11.60 2.87
N GLU A 75 3.88 10.26 2.94
CA GLU A 75 5.07 9.55 2.49
C GLU A 75 5.22 9.59 0.97
N ALA A 76 4.12 9.51 0.24
CA ALA A 76 4.14 9.47 -1.23
C ALA A 76 4.42 10.84 -1.86
N LYS A 77 3.98 11.91 -1.23
CA LYS A 77 4.13 13.29 -1.73
C LYS A 77 3.69 13.42 -3.19
N SER A 78 2.61 12.74 -3.55
CA SER A 78 2.04 12.70 -4.91
C SER A 78 3.00 12.12 -5.95
N MET A 79 4.04 11.41 -5.53
CA MET A 79 5.06 10.88 -6.43
C MET A 79 4.98 9.36 -6.64
N VAL A 80 4.14 8.68 -5.86
CA VAL A 80 4.03 7.22 -5.92
C VAL A 80 2.56 6.83 -5.96
N ASP A 81 2.19 6.03 -6.97
CA ASP A 81 0.87 5.42 -7.05
C ASP A 81 0.95 4.06 -6.39
N VAL A 82 -0.02 3.73 -5.55
CA VAL A 82 0.03 2.53 -4.70
C VAL A 82 -1.17 1.63 -4.99
N ALA A 83 -0.91 0.35 -5.25
CA ALA A 83 -1.94 -0.68 -5.31
C ALA A 83 -1.72 -1.62 -4.12
N LEU A 84 -2.72 -1.74 -3.29
CA LEU A 84 -2.69 -2.56 -2.08
C LEU A 84 -3.54 -3.81 -2.28
N VAL A 85 -2.94 -4.98 -2.12
CA VAL A 85 -3.64 -6.27 -2.22
C VAL A 85 -3.83 -6.80 -0.80
N VAL A 86 -5.08 -7.06 -0.44
CA VAL A 86 -5.46 -7.56 0.88
C VAL A 86 -6.54 -8.63 0.70
N HIS A 87 -6.76 -9.43 1.74
CA HIS A 87 -7.90 -10.37 1.74
C HIS A 87 -9.21 -9.57 1.66
N PRO A 88 -10.27 -10.14 1.05
CA PRO A 88 -11.51 -9.40 0.79
C PRO A 88 -12.14 -8.76 2.01
N GLU A 89 -12.01 -9.38 3.18
CA GLU A 89 -12.62 -8.85 4.41
C GLU A 89 -12.01 -7.52 4.86
N TYR A 90 -10.83 -7.16 4.35
CA TYR A 90 -10.18 -5.88 4.66
C TYR A 90 -10.62 -4.76 3.73
N ILE A 91 -11.36 -5.08 2.67
CA ILE A 91 -11.75 -4.07 1.67
C ILE A 91 -13.08 -3.45 2.10
N HIS A 92 -13.07 -2.14 2.34
CA HIS A 92 -14.29 -1.41 2.65
C HIS A 92 -15.20 -1.43 1.42
N PRO A 93 -16.51 -1.73 1.57
CA PRO A 93 -17.42 -1.83 0.42
C PRO A 93 -17.43 -0.59 -0.48
N GLU A 94 -17.23 0.58 0.08
CA GLU A 94 -17.20 1.84 -0.65
C GLU A 94 -15.77 2.36 -0.84
N LYS A 95 -14.79 1.53 -0.52
CA LYS A 95 -13.36 1.87 -0.63
C LYS A 95 -13.03 3.21 0.02
N PHE A 96 -13.45 3.37 1.27
CA PHE A 96 -13.29 4.61 2.01
C PHE A 96 -11.84 5.10 2.02
N GLY A 97 -10.87 4.20 2.23
CA GLY A 97 -9.45 4.58 2.26
C GLY A 97 -8.97 5.12 0.93
N VAL A 98 -9.47 4.58 -0.18
CA VAL A 98 -9.14 5.07 -1.53
C VAL A 98 -9.65 6.49 -1.73
N VAL A 99 -10.89 6.74 -1.31
CA VAL A 99 -11.51 8.07 -1.43
C VAL A 99 -10.76 9.10 -0.60
N VAL A 100 -10.43 8.76 0.65
CA VAL A 100 -9.70 9.67 1.54
C VAL A 100 -8.29 9.93 1.01
N ALA A 101 -7.60 8.88 0.55
CA ALA A 101 -6.25 9.02 0.00
C ALA A 101 -6.23 10.00 -1.17
N ALA A 102 -7.23 9.93 -2.05
CA ALA A 102 -7.32 10.84 -3.19
C ALA A 102 -7.42 12.29 -2.74
N ARG A 103 -8.13 12.55 -1.64
CA ARG A 103 -8.26 13.91 -1.11
C ARG A 103 -6.94 14.45 -0.59
N PHE A 104 -6.03 13.57 -0.16
CA PHE A 104 -4.70 13.95 0.30
C PHE A 104 -3.65 13.87 -0.82
N GLY A 105 -4.07 13.62 -2.05
CA GLY A 105 -3.16 13.58 -3.21
C GLY A 105 -2.51 12.23 -3.47
N LEU A 106 -2.98 11.16 -2.84
CA LEU A 106 -2.44 9.81 -3.08
C LEU A 106 -3.39 9.02 -3.97
N THR A 107 -2.88 8.54 -5.10
CA THR A 107 -3.59 7.61 -5.96
C THR A 107 -3.39 6.20 -5.39
N LEU A 108 -4.43 5.67 -4.79
CA LEU A 108 -4.42 4.37 -4.12
C LEU A 108 -5.53 3.49 -4.68
N GLU A 109 -5.22 2.23 -4.95
CA GLU A 109 -6.23 1.21 -5.25
C GLU A 109 -6.09 0.07 -4.26
N VAL A 110 -7.21 -0.56 -3.92
CA VAL A 110 -7.24 -1.71 -3.03
C VAL A 110 -8.00 -2.83 -3.74
N ASP A 111 -7.40 -4.00 -3.81
CA ASP A 111 -8.00 -5.15 -4.50
C ASP A 111 -7.62 -6.44 -3.77
N ALA A 112 -8.40 -7.50 -4.00
CA ALA A 112 -8.08 -8.82 -3.44
C ALA A 112 -7.20 -9.63 -4.40
N SER A 113 -7.03 -9.20 -5.63
CA SER A 113 -6.26 -9.90 -6.67
C SER A 113 -5.01 -9.11 -7.01
N GLU A 114 -3.85 -9.77 -6.88
CA GLU A 114 -2.58 -9.16 -7.27
C GLU A 114 -2.56 -8.88 -8.77
N LEU A 115 -3.11 -9.77 -9.57
CA LEU A 115 -3.15 -9.57 -11.02
C LEU A 115 -3.94 -8.30 -11.37
N ASN A 116 -5.11 -8.12 -10.77
CA ASN A 116 -5.92 -6.91 -10.99
C ASN A 116 -5.16 -5.66 -10.56
N ALA A 117 -4.47 -5.73 -9.44
CA ALA A 117 -3.70 -4.61 -8.92
C ALA A 117 -2.55 -4.22 -9.87
N LEU A 118 -1.86 -5.21 -10.42
CA LEU A 118 -0.78 -4.97 -11.38
C LEU A 118 -1.32 -4.38 -12.68
N GLU A 119 -2.47 -4.88 -13.15
CA GLU A 119 -3.13 -4.35 -14.34
C GLU A 119 -3.54 -2.89 -14.13
N TRP A 120 -4.07 -2.58 -12.95
CA TRP A 120 -4.45 -1.21 -12.62
C TRP A 120 -3.24 -0.29 -12.65
N LEU A 121 -2.12 -0.70 -12.04
CA LEU A 121 -0.90 0.10 -12.06
C LEU A 121 -0.38 0.32 -13.48
N SER A 122 -0.45 -0.69 -14.34
CA SER A 122 0.05 -0.56 -15.70
C SER A 122 -0.84 0.31 -16.57
N GLY A 123 -2.11 0.48 -16.19
CA GLY A 123 -3.06 1.32 -16.91
C GLY A 123 -3.01 2.80 -16.56
N ILE A 124 -2.23 3.17 -15.53
CA ILE A 124 -2.08 4.57 -15.12
C ILE A 124 -0.98 5.21 -15.97
N ALA A 125 -1.28 6.36 -16.50
CA ALA A 125 -0.34 7.12 -17.34
C ALA A 125 0.81 7.68 -16.50
#